data_58ab24dbc7608153cd1f88a443ed7c1a
#
_entry.id   58ab24dbc7608153cd1f88a443ed7c1a
#
_cell.length_a   1.000
_cell.length_b   1.000
_cell.length_c   1.000
_cell.angle_alpha   90.00
_cell.angle_beta   90.00
_cell.angle_gamma   90.00
#
_symmetry.space_group_name_H-M   'P 1'
#
loop_
_entity.id
_entity.type
_entity.pdbx_description
1 polymer ?
#
loop_
_entity_poly.entity_id
_entity_poly.type
_entity_poly.pdbx_seq_one_letter_code
_entity_poly.pdbx_strand_id
1 'polypeptide(L)'
;GLGDVYKRQLGLIGLCVLTAFYAHDWFAYYYHHIAWKTHNRFNVNGHLLIVALYFILLFFFSNTYGALKIGYLKPLDIFLSQLFSLLCVNVISYAQLSLMYGWFIIGGGHMVSMMLYQLVFAGLWGWLCNLIYRRAFPPRELLLVHGERPVEDILGKFAGRKDKYHVAKCMNIKEGYDAVIREVGKYDAVVLWDIHTMDRNVLLKYCYSHSIRVYMMPKIPDVLVKGSEQLHLFDTPIPVSYTHLRAHETGAYL
;
A
#
# COMPACT_ATOMS: atom_id res chain seq x y z
N GLY A 1 -14.13 -1.68 -1.46
CA GLY A 1 -15.29 -1.19 -0.70
C GLY A 1 -15.15 0.27 -0.32
N LEU A 2 -16.20 0.85 0.30
CA LEU A 2 -16.23 2.27 0.73
C LEU A 2 -14.96 2.68 1.51
N GLY A 3 -14.45 1.82 2.37
CA GLY A 3 -13.22 2.08 3.13
C GLY A 3 -11.97 2.29 2.27
N ASP A 4 -11.90 1.72 1.09
CA ASP A 4 -10.73 1.86 0.20
C ASP A 4 -10.76 3.20 -0.56
N VAL A 5 -11.96 3.72 -0.82
CA VAL A 5 -12.15 5.05 -1.41
C VAL A 5 -11.70 6.13 -0.43
N TYR A 6 -12.12 6.05 0.83
CA TYR A 6 -11.69 7.01 1.86
C TYR A 6 -10.17 7.02 2.09
N LYS A 7 -9.53 5.84 2.06
CA LYS A 7 -8.06 5.74 2.17
C LYS A 7 -7.34 6.47 1.05
N ARG A 8 -7.80 6.31 -0.19
CA ARG A 8 -7.24 7.02 -1.35
C ARG A 8 -7.45 8.51 -1.23
N GLN A 9 -8.63 8.95 -0.83
CA GLN A 9 -8.94 10.37 -0.66
C GLN A 9 -8.04 11.02 0.41
N LEU A 10 -7.87 10.40 1.59
CA LEU A 10 -6.95 10.88 2.62
C LEU A 10 -5.51 10.98 2.12
N GLY A 11 -5.06 9.99 1.35
CA GLY A 11 -3.73 10.03 0.72
C GLY A 11 -3.59 11.20 -0.24
N LEU A 12 -4.57 11.42 -1.12
CA LEU A 12 -4.56 12.53 -2.08
C LEU A 12 -4.61 13.89 -1.40
N ILE A 13 -5.41 14.08 -0.34
CA ILE A 13 -5.44 15.31 0.44
C ILE A 13 -4.06 15.61 1.01
N GLY A 14 -3.38 14.61 1.59
CA GLY A 14 -2.01 14.77 2.09
C GLY A 14 -1.04 15.22 1.01
N LEU A 15 -1.12 14.65 -0.21
CA LEU A 15 -0.28 15.06 -1.34
C LEU A 15 -0.59 16.49 -1.80
N CYS A 16 -1.86 16.89 -1.82
CA CYS A 16 -2.24 18.26 -2.16
C CYS A 16 -1.63 19.27 -1.17
N VAL A 17 -1.65 18.97 0.13
CA VAL A 17 -1.05 19.84 1.15
C VAL A 17 0.47 19.90 1.00
N LEU A 18 1.14 18.77 0.77
CA LEU A 18 2.58 18.72 0.50
C LEU A 18 2.97 19.55 -0.75
N THR A 19 2.14 19.47 -1.78
CA THR A 19 2.31 20.28 -3.00
C THR A 19 2.08 21.76 -2.73
N ALA A 20 1.13 22.12 -1.87
CA ALA A 20 0.90 23.50 -1.46
C ALA A 20 2.10 24.08 -0.72
N PHE A 21 2.78 23.29 0.14
CA PHE A 21 4.04 23.71 0.75
C PHE A 21 5.12 23.98 -0.30
N TYR A 22 5.27 23.09 -1.28
CA TYR A 22 6.19 23.32 -2.38
C TYR A 22 5.83 24.57 -3.17
N ALA A 23 4.56 24.78 -3.49
CA ALA A 23 4.10 25.96 -4.23
C ALA A 23 4.40 27.25 -3.47
N HIS A 24 4.16 27.28 -2.16
CA HIS A 24 4.50 28.43 -1.31
C HIS A 24 5.99 28.76 -1.39
N ASP A 25 6.87 27.76 -1.21
CA ASP A 25 8.31 27.99 -1.26
C ASP A 25 8.82 28.29 -2.67
N TRP A 26 8.21 27.68 -3.70
CA TRP A 26 8.49 28.01 -5.09
C TRP A 26 8.22 29.49 -5.37
N PHE A 27 7.06 30.01 -4.98
CA PHE A 27 6.73 31.41 -5.19
C PHE A 27 7.68 32.32 -4.42
N ALA A 28 7.95 32.04 -3.15
CA ALA A 28 8.91 32.82 -2.35
C ALA A 28 10.30 32.83 -3.00
N TYR A 29 10.82 31.64 -3.40
CA TYR A 29 12.11 31.51 -4.05
C TYR A 29 12.16 32.25 -5.40
N TYR A 30 11.12 32.08 -6.22
CA TYR A 30 11.04 32.72 -7.53
C TYR A 30 11.10 34.26 -7.43
N TYR A 31 10.29 34.88 -6.58
CA TYR A 31 10.24 36.31 -6.46
C TYR A 31 11.50 36.89 -5.80
N HIS A 32 12.14 36.20 -4.88
CA HIS A 32 13.35 36.68 -4.23
C HIS A 32 14.62 36.47 -5.05
N HIS A 33 14.71 35.44 -5.86
CA HIS A 33 15.98 35.06 -6.50
C HIS A 33 15.94 35.01 -8.02
N ILE A 34 14.81 34.63 -8.65
CA ILE A 34 14.75 34.43 -10.11
C ILE A 34 14.17 35.65 -10.84
N ALA A 35 13.10 36.22 -10.33
CA ALA A 35 12.38 37.33 -11.01
C ALA A 35 13.25 38.55 -11.33
N TRP A 36 14.28 38.78 -10.52
CA TRP A 36 15.20 39.90 -10.71
C TRP A 36 16.33 39.64 -11.73
N LYS A 37 16.64 38.35 -11.97
CA LYS A 37 17.72 37.97 -12.89
C LYS A 37 17.25 37.72 -14.32
N THR A 38 16.01 37.28 -14.50
CA THR A 38 15.47 36.96 -15.82
C THR A 38 14.66 38.11 -16.37
N HIS A 39 15.06 38.58 -17.56
CA HIS A 39 14.31 39.62 -18.31
C HIS A 39 12.90 39.17 -18.66
N ASN A 40 12.67 37.87 -18.78
CA ASN A 40 11.37 37.24 -19.03
C ASN A 40 10.78 36.72 -17.73
N ARG A 41 9.77 37.40 -17.20
CA ARG A 41 8.99 36.91 -16.07
C ARG A 41 8.16 35.69 -16.48
N PHE A 42 8.14 34.68 -15.62
CA PHE A 42 7.24 33.56 -15.81
C PHE A 42 5.79 34.01 -15.85
N ASN A 43 5.05 33.54 -16.84
CA ASN A 43 3.60 33.70 -16.88
C ASN A 43 2.95 32.76 -15.84
N VAL A 44 1.72 33.06 -15.45
CA VAL A 44 0.94 32.23 -14.52
C VAL A 44 0.96 30.74 -14.92
N ASN A 45 0.86 30.47 -16.23
CA ASN A 45 0.92 29.12 -16.78
C ASN A 45 2.27 28.42 -16.50
N GLY A 46 3.38 29.16 -16.48
CA GLY A 46 4.70 28.60 -16.15
C GLY A 46 4.79 28.18 -14.68
N HIS A 47 4.24 28.97 -13.76
CA HIS A 47 4.18 28.61 -12.35
C HIS A 47 3.29 27.38 -12.12
N LEU A 48 2.11 27.35 -12.76
CA LEU A 48 1.21 26.20 -12.67
C LEU A 48 1.86 24.93 -13.20
N LEU A 49 2.62 25.02 -14.30
CA LEU A 49 3.34 23.88 -14.87
C LEU A 49 4.34 23.28 -13.86
N ILE A 50 5.12 24.14 -13.18
CA ILE A 50 6.11 23.68 -12.21
C ILE A 50 5.45 23.00 -11.01
N VAL A 51 4.40 23.60 -10.46
CA VAL A 51 3.65 23.03 -9.34
C VAL A 51 2.95 21.74 -9.75
N ALA A 52 2.36 21.69 -10.95
CA ALA A 52 1.72 20.48 -11.48
C ALA A 52 2.75 19.37 -11.70
N LEU A 53 3.93 19.68 -12.23
CA LEU A 53 5.01 18.70 -12.41
C LEU A 53 5.46 18.13 -11.06
N TYR A 54 5.61 18.98 -10.05
CA TYR A 54 5.93 18.52 -8.69
C TYR A 54 4.87 17.57 -8.15
N PHE A 55 3.58 17.92 -8.30
CA PHE A 55 2.47 17.06 -7.88
C PHE A 55 2.48 15.69 -8.58
N ILE A 56 2.69 15.68 -9.91
CA ILE A 56 2.74 14.45 -10.70
C ILE A 56 3.89 13.56 -10.23
N LEU A 57 5.08 14.12 -10.04
CA LEU A 57 6.23 13.39 -9.54
C LEU A 57 6.00 12.87 -8.11
N LEU A 58 5.45 13.71 -7.23
CA LEU A 58 5.13 13.32 -5.85
C LEU A 58 4.10 12.19 -5.82
N PHE A 59 3.05 12.27 -6.65
CA PHE A 59 2.05 11.21 -6.78
C PHE A 59 2.68 9.91 -7.31
N PHE A 60 3.52 10.00 -8.35
CA PHE A 60 4.20 8.85 -8.94
C PHE A 60 5.08 8.14 -7.90
N PHE A 61 5.97 8.84 -7.23
CA PHE A 61 6.85 8.25 -6.22
C PHE A 61 6.08 7.75 -5.00
N SER A 62 5.09 8.50 -4.52
CA SER A 62 4.25 8.07 -3.39
C SER A 62 3.44 6.80 -3.70
N ASN A 63 2.99 6.65 -4.94
CA ASN A 63 2.31 5.43 -5.39
C ASN A 63 3.30 4.26 -5.50
N THR A 64 4.49 4.50 -6.06
CA THR A 64 5.53 3.48 -6.26
C THR A 64 6.05 2.95 -4.93
N TYR A 65 6.39 3.82 -3.98
CA TYR A 65 6.86 3.41 -2.65
C TYR A 65 5.74 2.97 -1.71
N GLY A 66 4.49 3.20 -2.09
CA GLY A 66 3.33 2.75 -1.30
C GLY A 66 2.93 3.69 -0.18
N ALA A 67 3.35 4.96 -0.20
CA ALA A 67 2.97 5.97 0.78
C ALA A 67 1.45 6.24 0.85
N LEU A 68 0.73 5.94 -0.23
CA LEU A 68 -0.73 6.07 -0.32
C LEU A 68 -1.49 4.87 0.28
N LYS A 69 -0.80 3.81 0.73
CA LYS A 69 -1.41 2.60 1.29
C LYS A 69 -1.79 2.77 2.77
N ILE A 70 -2.48 3.88 3.08
CA ILE A 70 -2.98 4.18 4.43
C ILE A 70 -3.90 3.05 4.90
N GLY A 71 -3.72 2.60 6.16
CA GLY A 71 -4.48 1.50 6.73
C GLY A 71 -4.09 0.10 6.22
N TYR A 72 -3.20 -0.05 5.24
CA TYR A 72 -2.62 -1.35 4.84
C TYR A 72 -1.26 -1.59 5.48
N LEU A 73 -0.40 -0.59 5.44
CA LEU A 73 0.93 -0.62 6.03
C LEU A 73 0.90 -0.13 7.49
N LYS A 74 1.97 -0.39 8.23
CA LYS A 74 2.17 0.21 9.55
C LYS A 74 2.47 1.71 9.38
N PRO A 75 2.17 2.55 10.39
CA PRO A 75 2.42 4.00 10.29
C PRO A 75 3.87 4.35 9.98
N LEU A 76 4.82 3.59 10.54
CA LEU A 76 6.25 3.77 10.28
C LEU A 76 6.61 3.48 8.82
N ASP A 77 6.05 2.41 8.25
CA ASP A 77 6.32 2.04 6.86
C ASP A 77 5.77 3.11 5.90
N ILE A 78 4.59 3.68 6.22
CA ILE A 78 4.01 4.81 5.45
C ILE A 78 4.91 6.03 5.53
N PHE A 79 5.40 6.36 6.74
CA PHE A 79 6.31 7.49 6.95
C PHE A 79 7.62 7.31 6.17
N LEU A 80 8.24 6.13 6.23
CA LEU A 80 9.46 5.83 5.46
C LEU A 80 9.21 5.90 3.95
N SER A 81 8.08 5.37 3.48
CA SER A 81 7.69 5.48 2.07
C SER A 81 7.53 6.93 1.63
N GLN A 82 6.94 7.78 2.48
CA GLN A 82 6.79 9.20 2.20
C GLN A 82 8.12 9.94 2.26
N LEU A 83 9.01 9.58 3.19
CA LEU A 83 10.38 10.12 3.27
C LEU A 83 11.12 9.89 1.96
N PHE A 84 11.15 8.65 1.44
CA PHE A 84 11.80 8.35 0.17
C PHE A 84 11.16 9.07 -1.01
N SER A 85 9.83 9.15 -1.03
CA SER A 85 9.10 9.87 -2.08
C SER A 85 9.48 11.34 -2.10
N LEU A 86 9.46 12.01 -0.96
CA LEU A 86 9.83 13.42 -0.82
C LEU A 86 11.30 13.67 -1.17
N LEU A 87 12.19 12.78 -0.75
CA LEU A 87 13.61 12.87 -1.06
C LEU A 87 13.83 12.84 -2.58
N CYS A 88 13.24 11.86 -3.28
CA CYS A 88 13.36 11.75 -4.73
C CYS A 88 12.81 12.99 -5.45
N VAL A 89 11.61 13.43 -5.08
CA VAL A 89 10.98 14.59 -5.72
C VAL A 89 11.74 15.86 -5.44
N ASN A 90 12.18 16.10 -4.22
CA ASN A 90 12.93 17.29 -3.84
C ASN A 90 14.31 17.36 -4.50
N VAL A 91 14.99 16.21 -4.68
CA VAL A 91 16.25 16.13 -5.46
C VAL A 91 16.02 16.52 -6.91
N ILE A 92 14.97 15.99 -7.55
CA ILE A 92 14.62 16.35 -8.94
C ILE A 92 14.27 17.84 -9.03
N SER A 93 13.47 18.35 -8.09
CA SER A 93 13.10 19.77 -8.04
C SER A 93 14.32 20.66 -7.81
N TYR A 94 15.28 20.24 -6.97
CA TYR A 94 16.55 20.94 -6.78
C TYR A 94 17.34 21.02 -8.09
N ALA A 95 17.46 19.89 -8.82
CA ALA A 95 18.13 19.88 -10.11
C ALA A 95 17.43 20.80 -11.13
N GLN A 96 16.09 20.76 -11.19
CA GLN A 96 15.30 21.64 -12.05
C GLN A 96 15.53 23.11 -11.72
N LEU A 97 15.47 23.50 -10.46
CA LEU A 97 15.71 24.88 -10.01
C LEU A 97 17.14 25.32 -10.28
N SER A 98 18.14 24.45 -10.10
CA SER A 98 19.54 24.72 -10.40
C SER A 98 19.75 25.03 -11.88
N LEU A 99 19.12 24.27 -12.78
CA LEU A 99 19.17 24.54 -14.22
C LEU A 99 18.52 25.86 -14.58
N MET A 100 17.40 26.24 -13.94
CA MET A 100 16.71 27.51 -14.19
C MET A 100 17.49 28.72 -13.67
N TYR A 101 18.26 28.56 -12.60
CA TYR A 101 19.05 29.65 -12.01
C TYR A 101 20.43 29.82 -12.68
N GLY A 102 20.93 28.83 -13.39
CA GLY A 102 22.26 28.79 -14.03
C GLY A 102 23.33 28.07 -13.20
N TRP A 103 23.17 26.77 -13.00
CA TRP A 103 24.05 25.77 -12.42
C TRP A 103 24.04 25.57 -10.90
N PHE A 104 23.90 26.61 -10.08
CA PHE A 104 23.85 26.43 -8.62
C PHE A 104 22.74 27.25 -7.99
N ILE A 105 21.98 26.65 -7.07
CA ILE A 105 20.98 27.35 -6.27
C ILE A 105 21.68 28.11 -5.15
N ILE A 106 21.56 29.45 -5.17
CA ILE A 106 21.90 30.25 -4.02
C ILE A 106 20.80 30.05 -2.97
N GLY A 107 21.18 29.64 -1.76
CA GLY A 107 20.23 29.44 -0.68
C GLY A 107 19.59 28.04 -0.63
N GLY A 108 20.34 26.99 -0.94
CA GLY A 108 19.90 25.59 -0.79
C GLY A 108 19.32 25.24 0.60
N GLY A 109 19.57 26.05 1.61
CA GLY A 109 18.97 25.95 2.93
C GLY A 109 17.43 25.99 2.92
N HIS A 110 16.82 26.75 2.00
CA HIS A 110 15.36 26.79 1.84
C HIS A 110 14.78 25.43 1.42
N MET A 111 15.47 24.70 0.53
CA MET A 111 15.04 23.36 0.13
C MET A 111 15.11 22.36 1.28
N VAL A 112 16.16 22.48 2.11
CA VAL A 112 16.31 21.63 3.30
C VAL A 112 15.22 21.95 4.32
N SER A 113 14.95 23.23 4.61
CA SER A 113 13.87 23.61 5.52
C SER A 113 12.50 23.17 5.01
N MET A 114 12.25 23.33 3.70
CA MET A 114 11.03 22.81 3.06
C MET A 114 10.88 21.29 3.28
N MET A 115 11.91 20.53 3.03
CA MET A 115 11.89 19.09 3.24
C MET A 115 11.61 18.72 4.71
N LEU A 116 12.19 19.45 5.66
CA LEU A 116 11.99 19.20 7.08
C LEU A 116 10.53 19.37 7.49
N TYR A 117 9.88 20.49 7.14
CA TYR A 117 8.48 20.69 7.52
C TYR A 117 7.52 19.82 6.71
N GLN A 118 7.85 19.45 5.47
CA GLN A 118 7.12 18.43 4.73
C GLN A 118 7.16 17.07 5.42
N LEU A 119 8.32 16.67 5.96
CA LEU A 119 8.47 15.43 6.71
C LEU A 119 7.70 15.45 8.04
N VAL A 120 7.76 16.57 8.77
CA VAL A 120 6.95 16.75 9.99
C VAL A 120 5.47 16.62 9.67
N PHE A 121 5.00 17.30 8.62
CA PHE A 121 3.62 17.18 8.19
C PHE A 121 3.27 15.74 7.79
N ALA A 122 4.10 15.08 6.99
CA ALA A 122 3.87 13.69 6.56
C ALA A 122 3.75 12.72 7.75
N GLY A 123 4.59 12.91 8.77
CA GLY A 123 4.53 12.12 10.01
C GLY A 123 3.22 12.35 10.79
N LEU A 124 2.87 13.62 11.01
CA LEU A 124 1.63 14.00 11.70
C LEU A 124 0.39 13.57 10.92
N TRP A 125 0.38 13.76 9.60
CA TRP A 125 -0.72 13.35 8.74
C TRP A 125 -0.90 11.83 8.72
N GLY A 126 0.19 11.07 8.57
CA GLY A 126 0.16 9.61 8.62
C GLY A 126 -0.34 9.09 9.97
N TRP A 127 0.08 9.70 11.07
CA TRP A 127 -0.41 9.38 12.41
C TRP A 127 -1.90 9.71 12.56
N LEU A 128 -2.33 10.89 12.14
CA LEU A 128 -3.74 11.31 12.18
C LEU A 128 -4.64 10.40 11.33
N CYS A 129 -4.23 10.10 10.12
CA CYS A 129 -4.94 9.17 9.23
C CYS A 129 -5.07 7.78 9.85
N ASN A 130 -4.02 7.29 10.51
CA ASN A 130 -4.08 6.01 11.21
C ASN A 130 -5.03 6.05 12.41
N LEU A 131 -5.07 7.16 13.16
CA LEU A 131 -6.00 7.35 14.28
C LEU A 131 -7.46 7.35 13.81
N ILE A 132 -7.75 8.12 12.74
CA ILE A 132 -9.08 8.17 12.12
C ILE A 132 -9.48 6.78 11.63
N TYR A 133 -8.54 6.09 10.94
CA TYR A 133 -8.79 4.75 10.43
C TYR A 133 -9.13 3.75 11.53
N ARG A 134 -8.38 3.75 12.64
CA ARG A 134 -8.63 2.85 13.78
C ARG A 134 -9.97 3.09 14.45
N ARG A 135 -10.44 4.35 14.48
CA ARG A 135 -11.77 4.68 15.02
C ARG A 135 -12.91 4.33 14.08
N ALA A 136 -12.71 4.54 12.77
CA ALA A 136 -13.73 4.27 11.76
C ALA A 136 -13.89 2.78 11.45
N PHE A 137 -12.81 2.00 11.59
CA PHE A 137 -12.77 0.58 11.24
C PHE A 137 -12.18 -0.22 12.41
N PRO A 138 -13.03 -0.67 13.36
CA PRO A 138 -12.58 -1.53 14.45
C PRO A 138 -11.97 -2.84 13.91
N PRO A 139 -11.12 -3.51 14.70
CA PRO A 139 -10.55 -4.79 14.31
C PRO A 139 -11.65 -5.79 14.01
N ARG A 140 -11.46 -6.57 12.93
CA ARG A 140 -12.41 -7.62 12.54
C ARG A 140 -12.31 -8.81 13.48
N GLU A 141 -13.45 -9.31 13.91
CA GLU A 141 -13.53 -10.53 14.68
C GLU A 141 -13.37 -11.75 13.76
N LEU A 142 -12.38 -12.58 14.08
CA LEU A 142 -12.03 -13.76 13.31
C LEU A 142 -12.35 -15.03 14.06
N LEU A 143 -12.94 -16.01 13.35
CA LEU A 143 -12.97 -17.39 13.77
C LEU A 143 -11.78 -18.13 13.16
N LEU A 144 -10.90 -18.68 13.98
CA LEU A 144 -9.80 -19.53 13.53
C LEU A 144 -10.24 -20.99 13.55
N VAL A 145 -10.34 -21.60 12.37
CA VAL A 145 -10.58 -23.03 12.21
C VAL A 145 -9.27 -23.70 11.84
N HIS A 146 -8.83 -24.67 12.64
CA HIS A 146 -7.53 -25.32 12.46
C HIS A 146 -7.63 -26.84 12.38
N GLY A 147 -6.63 -27.43 11.73
CA GLY A 147 -6.40 -28.88 11.69
C GLY A 147 -5.49 -29.34 12.81
N GLU A 148 -4.43 -30.09 12.44
CA GLU A 148 -3.52 -30.72 13.40
C GLU A 148 -2.34 -29.82 13.83
N ARG A 149 -1.96 -28.86 13.01
CA ARG A 149 -0.82 -27.97 13.34
C ARG A 149 -1.12 -27.05 14.50
N PRO A 150 -0.10 -26.73 15.32
CA PRO A 150 -0.24 -25.78 16.42
C PRO A 150 -0.71 -24.42 15.90
N VAL A 151 -1.57 -23.80 16.68
CA VAL A 151 -2.18 -22.49 16.32
C VAL A 151 -1.31 -21.30 16.74
N GLU A 152 -0.30 -21.52 17.56
CA GLU A 152 0.58 -20.50 18.13
C GLU A 152 1.27 -19.69 17.03
N ASP A 153 1.74 -20.36 15.97
CA ASP A 153 2.42 -19.71 14.84
C ASP A 153 1.54 -18.69 14.13
N ILE A 154 0.28 -19.05 13.89
CA ILE A 154 -0.66 -18.18 13.22
C ILE A 154 -1.19 -17.10 14.15
N LEU A 155 -1.44 -17.40 15.41
CA LEU A 155 -1.82 -16.43 16.41
C LEU A 155 -0.73 -15.37 16.61
N GLY A 156 0.55 -15.77 16.62
CA GLY A 156 1.68 -14.85 16.65
C GLY A 156 1.69 -13.85 15.49
N LYS A 157 1.35 -14.31 14.28
CA LYS A 157 1.23 -13.43 13.09
C LYS A 157 0.07 -12.46 13.22
N PHE A 158 -1.10 -12.88 13.70
CA PHE A 158 -2.23 -12.00 13.94
C PHE A 158 -1.98 -11.04 15.11
N ALA A 159 -1.25 -11.47 16.14
CA ALA A 159 -0.84 -10.62 17.25
C ALA A 159 0.01 -9.42 16.80
N GLY A 160 0.78 -9.55 15.71
CA GLY A 160 1.51 -8.45 15.08
C GLY A 160 0.63 -7.39 14.40
N ARG A 161 -0.67 -7.66 14.21
CA ARG A 161 -1.63 -6.79 13.54
C ARG A 161 -2.97 -6.70 14.29
N LYS A 162 -2.90 -6.55 15.60
CA LYS A 162 -4.08 -6.35 16.49
C LYS A 162 -4.93 -5.13 16.10
N ASP A 163 -4.33 -4.21 15.38
CA ASP A 163 -5.00 -3.04 14.81
C ASP A 163 -6.08 -3.39 13.78
N LYS A 164 -6.01 -4.59 13.17
CA LYS A 164 -6.91 -5.03 12.09
C LYS A 164 -7.68 -6.31 12.39
N TYR A 165 -7.11 -7.18 13.18
CA TYR A 165 -7.59 -8.54 13.37
C TYR A 165 -7.63 -8.90 14.86
N HIS A 166 -8.76 -9.44 15.28
CA HIS A 166 -8.96 -10.02 16.60
C HIS A 166 -9.45 -11.46 16.44
N VAL A 167 -8.61 -12.42 16.81
CA VAL A 167 -9.06 -13.83 16.83
C VAL A 167 -9.90 -14.04 18.08
N ALA A 168 -11.23 -14.07 17.89
CA ALA A 168 -12.18 -14.18 18.98
C ALA A 168 -12.36 -15.63 19.45
N LYS A 169 -12.29 -16.62 18.53
CA LYS A 169 -12.46 -18.04 18.85
C LYS A 169 -11.58 -18.91 17.97
N CYS A 170 -11.04 -19.98 18.55
CA CYS A 170 -10.37 -21.06 17.85
C CYS A 170 -11.22 -22.33 17.94
N MET A 171 -11.37 -23.04 16.82
CA MET A 171 -12.10 -24.31 16.73
C MET A 171 -11.29 -25.33 15.94
N ASN A 172 -11.32 -26.59 16.37
CA ASN A 172 -10.72 -27.66 15.60
C ASN A 172 -11.74 -28.21 14.60
N ILE A 173 -11.31 -28.45 13.35
CA ILE A 173 -12.18 -29.03 12.32
C ILE A 173 -12.77 -30.41 12.72
N LYS A 174 -12.09 -31.15 13.62
CA LYS A 174 -12.54 -32.41 14.16
C LYS A 174 -13.80 -32.29 15.03
N GLU A 175 -14.17 -31.08 15.48
CA GLU A 175 -15.43 -30.85 16.20
C GLU A 175 -16.68 -31.04 15.33
N GLY A 176 -16.47 -31.19 14.02
CA GLY A 176 -17.51 -31.46 13.03
C GLY A 176 -17.94 -30.21 12.24
N TYR A 177 -18.31 -30.43 11.01
CA TYR A 177 -18.73 -29.38 10.08
C TYR A 177 -19.90 -28.55 10.60
N ASP A 178 -20.92 -29.20 11.15
CA ASP A 178 -22.14 -28.54 11.62
C ASP A 178 -21.86 -27.59 12.78
N ALA A 179 -20.90 -27.94 13.63
CA ALA A 179 -20.46 -27.08 14.72
C ALA A 179 -19.73 -25.83 14.18
N VAL A 180 -18.80 -26.06 13.24
CA VAL A 180 -18.03 -24.96 12.60
C VAL A 180 -18.95 -24.04 11.81
N ILE A 181 -19.87 -24.59 10.99
CA ILE A 181 -20.79 -23.82 10.15
C ILE A 181 -21.71 -22.93 11.01
N ARG A 182 -22.22 -23.43 12.14
CA ARG A 182 -23.05 -22.63 13.06
C ARG A 182 -22.30 -21.45 13.67
N GLU A 183 -21.00 -21.58 13.85
CA GLU A 183 -20.17 -20.51 14.40
C GLU A 183 -19.70 -19.53 13.33
N VAL A 184 -19.38 -19.98 12.13
CA VAL A 184 -18.84 -19.17 11.02
C VAL A 184 -19.66 -17.90 10.77
N GLY A 185 -20.99 -17.98 10.84
CA GLY A 185 -21.88 -16.84 10.59
C GLY A 185 -21.87 -15.75 11.67
N LYS A 186 -21.23 -16.00 12.82
CA LYS A 186 -21.18 -15.03 13.93
C LYS A 186 -19.99 -14.08 13.87
N TYR A 187 -19.04 -14.33 12.97
CA TYR A 187 -17.79 -13.59 12.87
C TYR A 187 -17.66 -12.88 11.52
N ASP A 188 -16.87 -11.79 11.48
CA ASP A 188 -16.63 -10.99 10.27
C ASP A 188 -15.84 -11.75 9.19
N ALA A 189 -15.01 -12.70 9.61
CA ALA A 189 -14.24 -13.53 8.71
C ALA A 189 -13.74 -14.80 9.38
N VAL A 190 -13.36 -15.75 8.54
CA VAL A 190 -12.84 -17.06 8.96
C VAL A 190 -11.40 -17.23 8.50
N VAL A 191 -10.56 -17.77 9.37
CA VAL A 191 -9.18 -18.16 9.05
C VAL A 191 -9.11 -19.68 8.99
N LEU A 192 -8.71 -20.22 7.85
CA LEU A 192 -8.54 -21.67 7.64
C LEU A 192 -7.05 -22.00 7.75
N TRP A 193 -6.67 -22.67 8.84
CA TRP A 193 -5.30 -23.01 9.16
C TRP A 193 -5.08 -24.53 9.15
N ASP A 194 -4.21 -24.99 8.25
CA ASP A 194 -3.83 -26.40 8.12
C ASP A 194 -5.00 -27.38 8.01
N ILE A 195 -6.05 -27.02 7.28
CA ILE A 195 -7.21 -27.87 7.05
C ILE A 195 -6.97 -28.74 5.82
N HIS A 196 -7.45 -30.00 5.87
CA HIS A 196 -7.38 -30.90 4.72
C HIS A 196 -8.15 -30.35 3.53
N THR A 197 -7.71 -30.66 2.31
CA THR A 197 -8.22 -30.02 1.08
C THR A 197 -9.73 -30.22 0.89
N MET A 198 -10.25 -31.40 1.23
CA MET A 198 -11.69 -31.69 1.10
C MET A 198 -12.51 -30.80 2.03
N ASP A 199 -12.13 -30.74 3.30
CA ASP A 199 -12.80 -29.94 4.34
C ASP A 199 -12.72 -28.44 4.02
N ARG A 200 -11.54 -28.00 3.60
CA ARG A 200 -11.30 -26.63 3.14
C ARG A 200 -12.26 -26.23 2.01
N ASN A 201 -12.44 -27.09 1.02
CA ASN A 201 -13.31 -26.80 -0.13
C ASN A 201 -14.78 -26.69 0.27
N VAL A 202 -15.23 -27.50 1.21
CA VAL A 202 -16.61 -27.42 1.75
C VAL A 202 -16.82 -26.11 2.48
N LEU A 203 -15.89 -25.74 3.39
CA LEU A 203 -15.97 -24.49 4.13
C LEU A 203 -15.86 -23.27 3.21
N LEU A 204 -15.00 -23.31 2.19
CA LEU A 204 -14.87 -22.24 1.20
C LEU A 204 -16.17 -22.03 0.42
N LYS A 205 -16.81 -23.10 -0.05
CA LYS A 205 -18.11 -23.02 -0.74
C LYS A 205 -19.18 -22.39 0.14
N TYR A 206 -19.26 -22.82 1.41
CA TYR A 206 -20.19 -22.27 2.37
C TYR A 206 -19.93 -20.76 2.62
N CYS A 207 -18.70 -20.38 2.91
CA CYS A 207 -18.35 -18.99 3.15
C CYS A 207 -18.60 -18.12 1.92
N TYR A 208 -18.32 -18.63 0.72
CA TYR A 208 -18.57 -17.91 -0.53
C TYR A 208 -20.07 -17.67 -0.75
N SER A 209 -20.91 -18.68 -0.56
CA SER A 209 -22.36 -18.56 -0.72
C SER A 209 -23.01 -17.59 0.28
N HIS A 210 -22.37 -17.41 1.45
CA HIS A 210 -22.84 -16.48 2.49
C HIS A 210 -22.08 -15.15 2.52
N SER A 211 -21.23 -14.88 1.50
CA SER A 211 -20.41 -13.65 1.42
C SER A 211 -19.49 -13.42 2.63
N ILE A 212 -19.07 -14.49 3.29
CA ILE A 212 -18.16 -14.45 4.44
C ILE A 212 -16.72 -14.45 3.93
N ARG A 213 -15.91 -13.53 4.43
CA ARG A 213 -14.51 -13.41 4.05
C ARG A 213 -13.68 -14.54 4.65
N VAL A 214 -12.84 -15.16 3.80
CA VAL A 214 -11.96 -16.26 4.22
C VAL A 214 -10.50 -15.85 4.04
N TYR A 215 -9.71 -16.08 5.08
CA TYR A 215 -8.24 -16.06 5.03
C TYR A 215 -7.74 -17.49 5.09
N MET A 216 -6.98 -17.91 4.11
CA MET A 216 -6.46 -19.28 4.07
C MET A 216 -4.96 -19.27 3.80
N MET A 217 -4.28 -20.27 4.35
CA MET A 217 -2.89 -20.54 3.97
C MET A 217 -2.89 -21.23 2.60
N PRO A 218 -2.21 -20.67 1.59
CA PRO A 218 -2.10 -21.32 0.29
C PRO A 218 -1.32 -22.63 0.42
N LYS A 219 -1.81 -23.68 -0.20
CA LYS A 219 -1.10 -24.95 -0.40
C LYS A 219 -0.28 -24.87 -1.70
N ILE A 220 0.66 -25.80 -1.89
CA ILE A 220 1.52 -25.84 -3.08
C ILE A 220 0.72 -25.73 -4.38
N PRO A 221 -0.39 -26.49 -4.58
CA PRO A 221 -1.21 -26.35 -5.78
C PRO A 221 -1.78 -24.94 -5.98
N ASP A 222 -2.20 -24.26 -4.91
CA ASP A 222 -2.76 -22.91 -4.97
C ASP A 222 -1.69 -21.89 -5.44
N VAL A 223 -0.44 -22.08 -4.99
CA VAL A 223 0.70 -21.25 -5.38
C VAL A 223 1.07 -21.49 -6.84
N LEU A 224 1.10 -22.75 -7.27
CA LEU A 224 1.39 -23.13 -8.66
C LEU A 224 0.35 -22.56 -9.63
N VAL A 225 -0.93 -22.68 -9.30
CA VAL A 225 -2.04 -22.12 -10.11
C VAL A 225 -1.94 -20.59 -10.19
N LYS A 226 -1.58 -19.92 -9.09
CA LYS A 226 -1.43 -18.47 -9.08
C LYS A 226 -0.24 -17.99 -9.93
N GLY A 227 0.82 -18.78 -10.02
CA GLY A 227 2.02 -18.51 -10.81
C GLY A 227 1.94 -19.02 -12.26
N SER A 228 0.88 -19.73 -12.64
CA SER A 228 0.71 -20.28 -13.98
C SER A 228 0.15 -19.23 -14.95
N GLU A 229 0.51 -19.35 -16.23
CA GLU A 229 -0.13 -18.61 -17.30
C GLU A 229 -1.55 -19.13 -17.52
N GLN A 230 -2.52 -18.21 -17.64
CA GLN A 230 -3.89 -18.59 -17.98
C GLN A 230 -4.04 -18.62 -19.50
N LEU A 231 -4.17 -19.82 -20.07
CA LEU A 231 -4.56 -20.00 -21.46
C LEU A 231 -6.08 -20.17 -21.54
N HIS A 232 -6.72 -19.41 -22.43
CA HIS A 232 -8.13 -19.60 -22.75
C HIS A 232 -8.26 -20.64 -23.85
N LEU A 233 -8.71 -21.84 -23.49
CA LEU A 233 -9.06 -22.87 -24.45
C LEU A 233 -10.59 -22.97 -24.51
N PHE A 234 -11.20 -22.61 -25.65
CA PHE A 234 -12.66 -22.64 -25.84
C PHE A 234 -13.44 -21.96 -24.70
N ASP A 235 -13.12 -20.70 -24.40
CA ASP A 235 -13.72 -19.91 -23.33
C ASP A 235 -13.51 -20.43 -21.88
N THR A 236 -12.74 -21.48 -21.72
CA THR A 236 -12.39 -22.02 -20.39
C THR A 236 -10.96 -21.58 -20.01
N PRO A 237 -10.78 -20.86 -18.91
CA PRO A 237 -9.45 -20.51 -18.43
C PRO A 237 -8.76 -21.75 -17.86
N ILE A 238 -7.71 -22.22 -18.51
CA ILE A 238 -6.90 -23.37 -18.09
C ILE A 238 -5.56 -22.84 -17.59
N PRO A 239 -5.24 -23.03 -16.30
CA PRO A 239 -3.90 -22.68 -15.79
C PRO A 239 -2.86 -23.66 -16.34
N VAL A 240 -1.86 -23.14 -17.04
CA VAL A 240 -0.72 -23.95 -17.51
C VAL A 240 0.47 -23.68 -16.61
N SER A 241 0.87 -24.70 -15.86
CA SER A 241 2.09 -24.67 -15.04
C SER A 241 3.23 -25.28 -15.85
N TYR A 242 4.26 -24.49 -16.11
CA TYR A 242 5.49 -25.00 -16.69
C TYR A 242 6.34 -25.62 -15.57
N THR A 243 6.49 -26.92 -15.60
CA THR A 243 7.34 -27.68 -14.65
C THR A 243 8.84 -27.53 -14.96
N HIS A 244 9.21 -26.95 -16.09
CA HIS A 244 10.58 -26.64 -16.40
C HIS A 244 10.92 -25.26 -15.86
N LEU A 245 11.71 -25.23 -14.79
CA LEU A 245 12.64 -24.12 -14.57
C LEU A 245 13.35 -23.89 -15.91
N ARG A 246 13.23 -22.67 -16.46
CA ARG A 246 13.99 -22.24 -17.64
C ARG A 246 15.49 -22.29 -17.30
N ALA A 247 16.07 -23.48 -17.30
CA ALA A 247 17.51 -23.69 -17.24
C ALA A 247 18.21 -23.22 -18.52
N HIS A 248 17.45 -22.72 -19.51
CA HIS A 248 17.98 -22.34 -20.83
C HIS A 248 18.35 -20.87 -20.99
N GLU A 249 18.06 -20.00 -20.04
CA GLU A 249 18.46 -18.60 -20.20
C GLU A 249 19.88 -18.29 -19.71
N THR A 250 20.53 -19.21 -18.99
CA THR A 250 21.93 -19.05 -18.56
C THR A 250 22.95 -19.65 -19.53
N GLY A 251 22.54 -20.40 -20.55
CA GLY A 251 23.43 -21.03 -21.53
C GLY A 251 23.73 -20.22 -22.79
N ALA A 252 23.12 -19.06 -22.96
CA ALA A 252 23.30 -18.25 -24.17
C ALA A 252 24.37 -17.14 -24.07
N TYR A 253 25.10 -17.08 -22.96
CA TYR A 253 26.16 -16.08 -22.72
C TYR A 253 27.50 -16.70 -22.30
N LEU A 254 27.86 -17.87 -22.84
CA LEU A 254 29.20 -18.38 -22.80
C LEU A 254 29.73 -18.57 -24.23
#